data_438f339330528e713fbb6d22aa7e86a4
#
_entry.id   438f339330528e713fbb6d22aa7e86a4
#
_cell.length_a   1.000
_cell.length_b   1.000
_cell.length_c   1.000
_cell.angle_alpha   90.00
_cell.angle_beta   90.00
_cell.angle_gamma   90.00
#
_symmetry.space_group_name_H-M   'P 1'
#
loop_
_entity.id
_entity.type
_entity.pdbx_description
1 polymer ?
#
loop_
_entity_poly.entity_id
_entity_poly.type
_entity_poly.pdbx_seq_one_letter_code
_entity_poly.pdbx_strand_id
1 'polypeptide(L)'
;TTTVDMSNTYLGWARDNMQLNNFVGEQHQFFRADVLAWLNEPATQDLRFDLIFVDPPTFSNSNKMEGVFDIQRDYSDMLHKVAGLLNPGGEIFFSTNRRDFKLDASTLQGLEIKDISKATLPPDFERNSKIHYCWRIQKSA
;
A
#
# COMPACT_ATOMS: atom_id res chain seq x y z
N THR A 1 -14.96 1.43 -1.17
CA THR A 1 -13.54 0.99 -1.06
C THR A 1 -13.03 0.51 -2.40
N THR A 2 -11.71 0.59 -2.58
CA THR A 2 -11.03 0.08 -3.78
C THR A 2 -9.92 -0.86 -3.34
N THR A 3 -9.91 -2.08 -3.88
CA THR A 3 -8.88 -3.09 -3.63
C THR A 3 -8.19 -3.43 -4.94
N VAL A 4 -6.86 -3.36 -4.96
CA VAL A 4 -6.04 -3.66 -6.14
C VAL A 4 -5.06 -4.77 -5.80
N ASP A 5 -5.10 -5.87 -6.54
CA ASP A 5 -4.19 -7.01 -6.38
C ASP A 5 -4.05 -7.75 -7.72
N MET A 6 -2.90 -8.36 -7.97
CA MET A 6 -2.67 -9.17 -9.17
C MET A 6 -3.30 -10.57 -9.07
N SER A 7 -3.52 -11.06 -7.85
CA SER A 7 -4.00 -12.41 -7.56
C SER A 7 -5.52 -12.48 -7.57
N ASN A 8 -6.09 -13.26 -8.49
CA ASN A 8 -7.52 -13.57 -8.45
C ASN A 8 -7.93 -14.27 -7.15
N THR A 9 -7.07 -15.11 -6.59
CA THR A 9 -7.35 -15.84 -5.35
C THR A 9 -7.49 -14.87 -4.19
N TYR A 10 -6.57 -13.92 -4.04
CA TYR A 10 -6.64 -12.95 -2.95
C TYR A 10 -7.79 -11.95 -3.13
N LEU A 11 -8.09 -11.54 -4.35
CA LEU A 11 -9.29 -10.74 -4.63
C LEU A 11 -10.58 -11.53 -4.35
N GLY A 12 -10.61 -12.83 -4.63
CA GLY A 12 -11.71 -13.70 -4.25
C GLY A 12 -11.90 -13.72 -2.73
N TRP A 13 -10.86 -14.00 -1.97
CA TRP A 13 -10.91 -13.98 -0.50
C TRP A 13 -11.28 -12.61 0.07
N ALA A 14 -10.82 -11.53 -0.54
CA ALA A 14 -11.20 -10.19 -0.13
C ALA A 14 -12.72 -9.97 -0.29
N ARG A 15 -13.32 -10.37 -1.42
CA ARG A 15 -14.77 -10.30 -1.65
C ARG A 15 -15.54 -11.16 -0.63
N ASP A 16 -15.09 -12.39 -0.39
CA ASP A 16 -15.73 -13.31 0.55
C ASP A 16 -15.71 -12.72 1.98
N ASN A 17 -14.58 -12.15 2.41
CA ASN A 17 -14.44 -11.50 3.70
C ASN A 17 -15.34 -10.25 3.82
N MET A 18 -15.43 -9.44 2.76
CA MET A 18 -16.34 -8.29 2.73
C MET A 18 -17.79 -8.76 2.86
N GLN A 19 -18.18 -9.79 2.12
CA GLN A 19 -19.53 -10.35 2.17
C GLN A 19 -19.86 -10.92 3.55
N LEU A 20 -18.93 -11.65 4.20
CA LEU A 20 -19.10 -12.17 5.56
C LEU A 20 -19.35 -11.05 6.59
N ASN A 21 -18.83 -9.87 6.35
CA ASN A 21 -19.01 -8.70 7.20
C ASN A 21 -20.14 -7.76 6.73
N ASN A 22 -20.98 -8.19 5.78
CA ASN A 22 -22.07 -7.40 5.19
C ASN A 22 -21.62 -6.13 4.46
N PHE A 23 -20.37 -6.05 4.05
CA PHE A 23 -19.87 -4.99 3.16
C PHE A 23 -20.15 -5.39 1.71
N VAL A 24 -21.38 -5.15 1.26
CA VAL A 24 -21.85 -5.51 -0.08
C VAL A 24 -22.27 -4.26 -0.86
N GLY A 25 -22.17 -4.31 -2.17
CA GLY A 25 -22.58 -3.23 -3.05
C GLY A 25 -21.49 -2.71 -3.97
N GLU A 26 -21.88 -1.90 -4.96
CA GLU A 26 -21.01 -1.39 -6.02
C GLU A 26 -19.95 -0.40 -5.54
N GLN A 27 -20.10 0.16 -4.33
CA GLN A 27 -19.12 1.02 -3.71
C GLN A 27 -17.84 0.28 -3.26
N HIS A 28 -17.83 -1.07 -3.33
CA HIS A 28 -16.68 -1.91 -3.02
C HIS A 28 -16.11 -2.50 -4.31
N GLN A 29 -15.08 -1.85 -4.85
CA GLN A 29 -14.49 -2.19 -6.13
C GLN A 29 -13.22 -3.03 -5.95
N PHE A 30 -13.00 -3.96 -6.89
CA PHE A 30 -11.86 -4.88 -6.87
C PHE A 30 -11.24 -4.93 -8.26
N PHE A 31 -10.00 -4.47 -8.37
CA PHE A 31 -9.26 -4.43 -9.61
C PHE A 31 -8.15 -5.49 -9.61
N ARG A 32 -8.18 -6.35 -10.62
CA ARG A 32 -7.07 -7.25 -10.87
C ARG A 32 -6.04 -6.55 -11.74
N ALA A 33 -5.02 -5.98 -11.12
CA ALA A 33 -4.00 -5.22 -11.82
C ALA A 33 -2.64 -5.28 -11.12
N ASP A 34 -1.58 -5.03 -11.87
CA ASP A 34 -0.30 -4.58 -11.32
C ASP A 34 -0.52 -3.18 -10.73
N VAL A 35 -0.21 -3.00 -9.45
CA VAL A 35 -0.46 -1.73 -8.77
C VAL A 35 0.31 -0.56 -9.38
N LEU A 36 1.55 -0.78 -9.84
CA LEU A 36 2.34 0.29 -10.46
C LEU A 36 1.77 0.70 -11.82
N ALA A 37 1.31 -0.27 -12.61
CA ALA A 37 0.62 0.00 -13.87
C ALA A 37 -0.71 0.71 -13.61
N TRP A 38 -1.51 0.21 -12.66
CA TRP A 38 -2.80 0.79 -12.29
C TRP A 38 -2.68 2.23 -11.80
N LEU A 39 -1.66 2.54 -11.01
CA LEU A 39 -1.38 3.91 -10.55
C LEU A 39 -1.04 4.89 -11.69
N ASN A 40 -0.64 4.39 -12.87
CA ASN A 40 -0.36 5.22 -14.05
C ASN A 40 -1.57 5.36 -15.00
N GLU A 41 -2.66 4.63 -14.75
CA GLU A 41 -3.85 4.72 -15.60
C GLU A 41 -4.55 6.09 -15.44
N PRO A 42 -5.00 6.74 -16.54
CA PRO A 42 -5.70 8.02 -16.44
C PRO A 42 -6.92 8.00 -15.53
N ALA A 43 -7.72 6.93 -15.59
CA ALA A 43 -8.90 6.78 -14.74
C ALA A 43 -8.58 6.70 -13.25
N THR A 44 -7.39 6.20 -12.89
CA THR A 44 -6.94 6.15 -11.50
C THR A 44 -6.55 7.53 -10.99
N GLN A 45 -6.03 8.40 -11.84
CA GLN A 45 -5.59 9.74 -11.45
C GLN A 45 -6.72 10.65 -10.95
N ASP A 46 -7.97 10.33 -11.30
CA ASP A 46 -9.17 11.05 -10.84
C ASP A 46 -9.70 10.53 -9.50
N LEU A 47 -9.23 9.38 -9.03
CA LEU A 47 -9.66 8.81 -7.75
C LEU A 47 -9.07 9.59 -6.57
N ARG A 48 -9.86 9.69 -5.49
CA ARG A 48 -9.42 10.31 -4.24
C ARG A 48 -9.86 9.47 -3.05
N PHE A 49 -8.96 9.38 -2.06
CA PHE A 49 -9.14 8.56 -0.87
C PHE A 49 -8.75 9.34 0.38
N ASP A 50 -9.45 9.09 1.48
CA ASP A 50 -9.10 9.62 2.80
C ASP A 50 -8.09 8.73 3.53
N LEU A 51 -8.09 7.43 3.18
CA LEU A 51 -7.22 6.42 3.76
C LEU A 51 -6.75 5.45 2.68
N ILE A 52 -5.43 5.25 2.61
CA ILE A 52 -4.84 4.24 1.72
C ILE A 52 -3.93 3.33 2.56
N PHE A 53 -4.12 2.01 2.45
CA PHE A 53 -3.23 1.01 3.02
C PHE A 53 -2.38 0.38 1.91
N VAL A 54 -1.06 0.36 2.11
CA VAL A 54 -0.08 -0.15 1.13
C VAL A 54 0.83 -1.15 1.82
N ASP A 55 0.73 -2.42 1.45
CA ASP A 55 1.56 -3.52 1.96
C ASP A 55 2.07 -4.38 0.81
N PRO A 56 3.02 -3.88 0.01
CA PRO A 56 3.49 -4.58 -1.16
C PRO A 56 4.41 -5.75 -0.78
N PRO A 57 4.56 -6.75 -1.67
CA PRO A 57 5.51 -7.84 -1.46
C PRO A 57 6.95 -7.30 -1.45
N THR A 58 7.86 -8.03 -0.79
CA THR A 58 9.30 -7.70 -0.82
C THR A 58 9.85 -7.72 -2.24
N PHE A 59 9.46 -8.74 -3.01
CA PHE A 59 9.75 -8.89 -4.44
C PHE A 59 8.54 -9.46 -5.16
N SER A 60 8.34 -9.05 -6.41
CA SER A 60 7.35 -9.66 -7.28
C SER A 60 7.99 -9.96 -8.65
N ASN A 61 7.93 -11.23 -9.05
CA ASN A 61 8.43 -11.76 -10.34
C ASN A 61 7.26 -12.22 -11.20
N SER A 62 6.16 -11.51 -11.23
CA SER A 62 5.03 -11.92 -12.06
C SER A 62 5.39 -11.81 -13.54
N ASN A 63 5.16 -12.88 -14.33
CA ASN A 63 5.29 -12.87 -15.78
C ASN A 63 4.35 -11.86 -16.49
N LYS A 64 3.53 -11.15 -15.73
CA LYS A 64 2.58 -10.13 -16.19
C LYS A 64 3.05 -8.71 -15.90
N MET A 65 4.19 -8.54 -15.21
CA MET A 65 4.80 -7.24 -14.93
C MET A 65 5.85 -6.92 -16.00
N GLU A 66 5.92 -5.68 -16.42
CA GLU A 66 7.07 -5.16 -17.17
C GLU A 66 8.23 -4.91 -16.18
N GLY A 67 8.86 -5.98 -15.71
CA GLY A 67 10.00 -5.94 -14.79
C GLY A 67 9.75 -6.59 -13.43
N VAL A 68 10.80 -6.63 -12.61
CA VAL A 68 10.78 -7.15 -11.24
C VAL A 68 10.57 -5.99 -10.28
N PHE A 69 9.50 -6.06 -9.49
CA PHE A 69 9.30 -5.13 -8.38
C PHE A 69 10.26 -5.46 -7.23
N ASP A 70 10.96 -4.45 -6.72
CA ASP A 70 11.76 -4.51 -5.48
C ASP A 70 11.36 -3.34 -4.59
N ILE A 71 10.80 -3.66 -3.41
CA ILE A 71 10.29 -2.63 -2.49
C ILE A 71 11.35 -1.62 -2.07
N GLN A 72 12.62 -2.03 -1.88
CA GLN A 72 13.69 -1.11 -1.49
C GLN A 72 14.04 -0.12 -2.60
N ARG A 73 13.90 -0.52 -3.85
CA ARG A 73 14.18 0.33 -5.01
C ARG A 73 12.97 1.22 -5.37
N ASP A 74 11.77 0.62 -5.31
CA ASP A 74 10.59 1.18 -5.99
C ASP A 74 9.62 1.91 -5.03
N TYR A 75 9.83 1.82 -3.69
CA TYR A 75 8.89 2.38 -2.71
C TYR A 75 8.67 3.89 -2.86
N SER A 76 9.71 4.65 -3.19
CA SER A 76 9.62 6.11 -3.25
C SER A 76 8.70 6.56 -4.38
N ASP A 77 8.90 6.04 -5.60
CA ASP A 77 8.05 6.35 -6.75
C ASP A 77 6.60 5.90 -6.52
N MET A 78 6.42 4.70 -5.98
CA MET A 78 5.10 4.17 -5.61
C MET A 78 4.40 5.07 -4.60
N LEU A 79 5.06 5.47 -3.50
CA LEU A 79 4.45 6.29 -2.46
C LEU A 79 4.10 7.71 -2.94
N HIS A 80 4.90 8.31 -3.83
CA HIS A 80 4.54 9.58 -4.45
C HIS A 80 3.28 9.47 -5.31
N LYS A 81 3.15 8.42 -6.11
CA LYS A 81 1.94 8.15 -6.91
C LYS A 81 0.72 7.92 -6.03
N VAL A 82 0.87 7.10 -4.99
CA VAL A 82 -0.21 6.84 -4.01
C VAL A 82 -0.61 8.11 -3.29
N ALA A 83 0.36 8.94 -2.87
CA ALA A 83 0.07 10.23 -2.24
C ALA A 83 -0.71 11.19 -3.18
N GLY A 84 -0.49 11.08 -4.50
CA GLY A 84 -1.28 11.79 -5.50
C GLY A 84 -2.79 11.55 -5.39
N LEU A 85 -3.18 10.36 -4.91
CA LEU A 85 -4.59 9.94 -4.76
C LEU A 85 -5.21 10.34 -3.40
N LEU A 86 -4.48 10.98 -2.49
CA LEU A 86 -5.03 11.42 -1.21
C LEU A 86 -5.89 12.68 -1.35
N ASN A 87 -7.01 12.68 -0.67
CA ASN A 87 -7.75 13.89 -0.32
C ASN A 87 -6.89 14.80 0.58
N PRO A 88 -7.18 16.11 0.66
CA PRO A 88 -6.59 16.96 1.70
C PRO A 88 -6.85 16.38 3.10
N GLY A 89 -5.80 16.21 3.90
CA GLY A 89 -5.87 15.58 5.22
C GLY A 89 -5.96 14.05 5.23
N GLY A 90 -5.94 13.40 4.07
CA GLY A 90 -5.90 11.95 3.96
C GLY A 90 -4.56 11.36 4.38
N GLU A 91 -4.54 10.04 4.65
CA GLU A 91 -3.41 9.32 5.21
C GLU A 91 -3.08 8.06 4.42
N ILE A 92 -1.79 7.73 4.36
CA ILE A 92 -1.29 6.43 3.90
C ILE A 92 -0.72 5.69 5.10
N PHE A 93 -1.07 4.41 5.23
CA PHE A 93 -0.35 3.46 6.04
C PHE A 93 0.46 2.56 5.12
N PHE A 94 1.76 2.69 5.19
CA PHE A 94 2.70 1.90 4.42
C PHE A 94 3.39 0.89 5.32
N SER A 95 3.30 -0.38 5.02
CA SER A 95 3.96 -1.45 5.77
C SER A 95 4.84 -2.32 4.89
N THR A 96 5.82 -2.98 5.50
CA THR A 96 6.64 -4.01 4.86
C THR A 96 7.22 -4.98 5.88
N ASN A 97 7.38 -6.24 5.48
CA ASN A 97 8.03 -7.28 6.27
C ASN A 97 9.49 -7.52 5.85
N ARG A 98 10.05 -6.71 4.96
CA ARG A 98 11.44 -6.80 4.55
C ARG A 98 12.37 -6.39 5.69
N ARG A 99 13.15 -7.33 6.24
CA ARG A 99 13.95 -7.14 7.46
C ARG A 99 15.08 -6.10 7.37
N ASP A 100 15.60 -5.87 6.18
CA ASP A 100 16.67 -4.93 5.88
C ASP A 100 16.18 -3.65 5.22
N PHE A 101 14.85 -3.44 5.19
CA PHE A 101 14.26 -2.24 4.60
C PHE A 101 14.71 -0.97 5.32
N LYS A 102 15.05 0.03 4.53
CA LYS A 102 15.41 1.37 5.00
C LYS A 102 14.62 2.41 4.23
N LEU A 103 13.76 3.12 4.94
CA LEU A 103 13.07 4.27 4.39
C LEU A 103 14.00 5.48 4.48
N ASP A 104 14.29 6.12 3.36
CA ASP A 104 15.00 7.38 3.27
C ASP A 104 13.98 8.51 3.06
N ALA A 105 13.73 9.28 4.13
CA ALA A 105 12.76 10.37 4.08
C ALA A 105 13.16 11.47 3.10
N SER A 106 14.45 11.61 2.75
CA SER A 106 14.90 12.58 1.77
C SER A 106 14.39 12.33 0.36
N THR A 107 14.02 11.08 0.04
CA THR A 107 13.44 10.68 -1.24
C THR A 107 11.93 10.93 -1.31
N LEU A 108 11.28 11.29 -0.19
CA LEU A 108 9.84 11.49 -0.06
C LEU A 108 9.48 12.96 0.23
N GLN A 109 10.07 13.87 -0.56
CA GLN A 109 9.82 15.30 -0.40
C GLN A 109 8.33 15.63 -0.58
N GLY A 110 7.83 16.57 0.23
CA GLY A 110 6.41 16.94 0.26
C GLY A 110 5.51 15.96 1.03
N LEU A 111 6.10 14.97 1.70
CA LEU A 111 5.39 14.05 2.57
C LEU A 111 5.91 14.15 4.01
N GLU A 112 4.97 14.15 4.96
CA GLU A 112 5.26 13.98 6.39
C GLU A 112 5.21 12.50 6.74
N ILE A 113 6.28 11.98 7.36
CA ILE A 113 6.45 10.55 7.62
C ILE A 113 6.62 10.33 9.12
N LYS A 114 5.77 9.51 9.68
CA LYS A 114 5.85 9.08 11.09
C LYS A 114 6.03 7.57 11.15
N ASP A 115 7.17 7.13 11.71
CA ASP A 115 7.37 5.70 12.02
C ASP A 115 6.45 5.28 13.17
N ILE A 116 5.60 4.29 12.90
CA ILE A 116 4.67 3.69 13.87
C ILE A 116 4.92 2.18 14.06
N SER A 117 6.05 1.66 13.57
CA SER A 117 6.38 0.25 13.58
C SER A 117 6.24 -0.38 14.95
N LYS A 118 6.75 0.30 16.01
CA LYS A 118 6.66 -0.19 17.37
C LYS A 118 5.21 -0.23 17.90
N ALA A 119 4.39 0.76 17.52
CA ALA A 119 3.01 0.86 17.97
C ALA A 119 2.08 -0.15 17.28
N THR A 120 2.48 -0.62 16.10
CA THR A 120 1.70 -1.57 15.28
C THR A 120 2.22 -3.00 15.33
N LEU A 121 3.33 -3.25 16.04
CA LEU A 121 3.86 -4.59 16.25
C LEU A 121 3.07 -5.30 17.35
N PRO A 122 2.41 -6.44 17.07
CA PRO A 122 1.69 -7.19 18.09
C PRO A 122 2.63 -7.73 19.17
N PRO A 123 2.19 -7.85 20.44
CA PRO A 123 3.01 -8.33 21.56
C PRO A 123 3.67 -9.69 21.30
N ASP A 124 3.00 -10.59 20.61
CA ASP A 124 3.51 -11.93 20.27
C ASP A 124 4.79 -11.89 19.42
N PHE A 125 5.06 -10.77 18.74
CA PHE A 125 6.20 -10.57 17.85
C PHE A 125 7.26 -9.61 18.39
N GLU A 126 7.10 -9.04 19.58
CA GLU A 126 8.04 -8.06 20.16
C GLU A 126 9.49 -8.55 20.23
N ARG A 127 9.70 -9.87 20.42
CA ARG A 127 11.01 -10.51 20.42
C ARG A 127 11.77 -10.40 19.09
N ASN A 128 11.07 -10.06 18.00
CA ASN A 128 11.65 -9.94 16.67
C ASN A 128 11.07 -8.72 15.94
N SER A 129 11.42 -7.54 16.39
CA SER A 129 10.90 -6.27 15.89
C SER A 129 11.19 -6.00 14.40
N LYS A 130 12.19 -6.68 13.80
CA LYS A 130 12.56 -6.51 12.39
C LYS A 130 11.66 -7.25 11.39
N ILE A 131 10.61 -7.89 11.85
CA ILE A 131 9.66 -8.58 10.97
C ILE A 131 8.59 -7.66 10.43
N HIS A 132 8.45 -6.46 10.99
CA HIS A 132 7.41 -5.51 10.65
C HIS A 132 7.92 -4.08 10.77
N TYR A 133 7.70 -3.32 9.71
CA TYR A 133 7.86 -1.87 9.69
C TYR A 133 6.55 -1.26 9.20
N CYS A 134 6.17 -0.13 9.78
CA CYS A 134 4.97 0.60 9.39
C CYS A 134 5.17 2.10 9.55
N TRP A 135 4.73 2.86 8.57
CA TRP A 135 4.74 4.33 8.59
C TRP A 135 3.37 4.88 8.28
N ARG A 136 3.01 5.92 9.01
CA ARG A 136 1.91 6.81 8.67
C ARG A 136 2.46 7.98 7.88
N ILE A 137 1.88 8.23 6.71
CA ILE A 137 2.36 9.23 5.77
C ILE A 137 1.20 10.16 5.39
N GLN A 138 1.47 11.47 5.36
CA GLN A 138 0.52 12.50 4.95
C GLN A 138 1.20 13.46 3.96
N LYS A 139 0.42 14.21 3.18
CA LYS A 139 0.99 15.35 2.43
C LYS A 139 1.40 16.44 3.40
N SER A 140 2.58 17.03 3.17
CA SER A 140 2.98 18.24 3.88
C SER A 140 2.02 19.39 3.55
N ALA A 141 1.76 20.24 4.56
CA ALA A 141 0.91 21.42 4.40
C ALA A 141 1.53 22.45 3.43
#